data_f0b8acac2093784702bbce6e5dd7c0c6
#
_entry.id   f0b8acac2093784702bbce6e5dd7c0c6
#
_cell.length_a   1.000
_cell.length_b   1.000
_cell.length_c   1.000
_cell.angle_alpha   90.00
_cell.angle_beta   90.00
_cell.angle_gamma   90.00
#
_symmetry.space_group_name_H-M   'P 1'
#
loop_
_entity.id
_entity.type
_entity.pdbx_description
1 polymer ?
#
loop_
_entity_poly.entity_id
_entity_poly.type
_entity_poly.pdbx_seq_one_letter_code
_entity_poly.pdbx_strand_id
1 'polypeptide(L)'
;MRSLLLSLLLISAPFVHATDSSDQRGAAQANFDDFQANYNSLAFSLSGYIASLENDEEDVYAGHQLCSNGQQMVNLFQNNARFAKEFDKTYAPDLTYADSLKMWQDTAKESQEGCAKLKKEYDKLDLSL
;
A
#
# COMPACT_ATOMS: atom_id res chain seq x y z
N MET A 1 -17.91 35.29 4.08
CA MET A 1 -18.15 33.97 4.70
C MET A 1 -18.35 32.85 3.69
N ARG A 2 -19.13 33.07 2.68
CA ARG A 2 -19.35 32.05 1.64
C ARG A 2 -18.10 31.74 0.81
N SER A 3 -17.24 32.71 0.60
CA SER A 3 -16.00 32.55 -0.14
C SER A 3 -14.94 31.73 0.61
N LEU A 4 -14.95 31.77 1.92
CA LEU A 4 -14.02 31.01 2.75
C LEU A 4 -14.31 29.50 2.73
N LEU A 5 -15.58 29.16 2.70
CA LEU A 5 -16.01 27.76 2.62
C LEU A 5 -15.70 27.15 1.24
N LEU A 6 -15.86 27.93 0.20
CA LEU A 6 -15.48 27.49 -1.14
C LEU A 6 -13.96 27.29 -1.28
N SER A 7 -13.19 28.16 -0.64
CA SER A 7 -11.73 28.04 -0.66
C SER A 7 -11.24 26.78 0.04
N LEU A 8 -11.89 26.41 1.12
CA LEU A 8 -11.56 25.17 1.84
C LEU A 8 -11.88 23.92 1.02
N LEU A 9 -12.96 23.93 0.30
CA LEU A 9 -13.33 22.82 -0.58
C LEU A 9 -12.37 22.69 -1.76
N LEU A 10 -11.90 23.80 -2.29
CA LEU A 10 -10.92 23.81 -3.37
C LEU A 10 -9.53 23.36 -2.93
N ILE A 11 -9.17 23.60 -1.68
CA ILE A 11 -7.88 23.18 -1.13
C ILE A 11 -7.86 21.66 -0.87
N SER A 12 -8.96 21.10 -0.43
CA SER A 12 -9.02 19.66 -0.16
C SER A 12 -9.08 18.82 -1.44
N ALA A 13 -9.74 19.27 -2.49
CA ALA A 13 -9.87 18.53 -3.73
C ALA A 13 -8.53 18.36 -4.48
N PRO A 14 -7.72 19.40 -4.71
CA PRO A 14 -6.41 19.22 -5.33
C PRO A 14 -5.45 18.39 -4.51
N PHE A 15 -5.57 18.44 -3.21
CA PHE A 15 -4.72 17.69 -2.31
C PHE A 15 -4.92 16.18 -2.47
N VAL A 16 -6.16 15.75 -2.61
CA VAL A 16 -6.48 14.34 -2.85
C VAL A 16 -5.93 13.88 -4.19
N HIS A 17 -5.94 14.72 -5.20
CA HIS A 17 -5.43 14.38 -6.53
C HIS A 17 -3.91 14.48 -6.65
N ALA A 18 -3.27 15.28 -5.81
CA ALA A 18 -1.83 15.42 -5.81
C ALA A 18 -1.12 14.22 -5.18
N THR A 19 -1.83 13.39 -4.43
CA THR A 19 -1.30 12.13 -4.02
C THR A 19 -1.34 11.19 -5.22
N ASP A 20 -0.20 10.87 -5.73
CA ASP A 20 0.00 10.06 -6.91
C ASP A 20 -0.65 8.70 -6.86
N SER A 21 -1.21 8.37 -5.78
CA SER A 21 -1.77 7.07 -5.58
C SER A 21 -3.27 7.12 -5.77
N SER A 22 -3.69 6.73 -6.95
CA SER A 22 -5.05 6.25 -7.16
C SER A 22 -5.28 4.93 -6.41
N ASP A 23 -4.24 4.34 -5.83
CA ASP A 23 -4.33 3.08 -5.09
C ASP A 23 -4.89 3.32 -3.70
N GLN A 24 -6.14 2.91 -3.51
CA GLN A 24 -6.86 3.02 -2.27
C GLN A 24 -6.95 1.70 -1.50
N ARG A 25 -6.19 0.70 -1.93
CA ARG A 25 -6.27 -0.63 -1.31
C ARG A 25 -5.86 -0.64 0.16
N GLY A 26 -4.97 0.27 0.56
CA GLY A 26 -4.57 0.43 1.96
C GLY A 26 -5.48 1.31 2.80
N ALA A 27 -6.53 1.89 2.24
CA ALA A 27 -7.44 2.77 2.97
C ALA A 27 -8.34 2.00 3.94
N ALA A 28 -8.99 2.74 4.84
CA ALA A 28 -10.04 2.17 5.69
C ALA A 28 -11.18 1.65 4.82
N GLN A 29 -11.60 0.41 5.06
CA GLN A 29 -12.62 -0.25 4.27
C GLN A 29 -13.97 -0.21 4.96
N ALA A 30 -15.05 -0.27 4.17
CA ALA A 30 -16.41 -0.20 4.68
C ALA A 30 -16.80 -1.46 5.46
N ASN A 31 -16.33 -2.62 5.02
CA ASN A 31 -16.66 -3.91 5.61
C ASN A 31 -15.51 -4.91 5.43
N PHE A 32 -15.65 -6.07 6.04
CA PHE A 32 -14.62 -7.10 5.98
C PHE A 32 -14.45 -7.69 4.58
N ASP A 33 -15.53 -7.82 3.82
CA ASP A 33 -15.44 -8.32 2.44
C ASP A 33 -14.57 -7.42 1.57
N ASP A 34 -14.71 -6.11 1.70
CA ASP A 34 -13.87 -5.13 1.00
C ASP A 34 -12.42 -5.19 1.48
N PHE A 35 -12.21 -5.33 2.78
CA PHE A 35 -10.87 -5.55 3.34
C PHE A 35 -10.23 -6.79 2.73
N GLN A 36 -10.94 -7.90 2.71
CA GLN A 36 -10.46 -9.17 2.19
C GLN A 36 -10.15 -9.10 0.69
N ALA A 37 -10.99 -8.42 -0.07
CA ALA A 37 -10.77 -8.21 -1.50
C ALA A 37 -9.48 -7.40 -1.76
N ASN A 38 -9.25 -6.33 -0.98
CA ASN A 38 -8.04 -5.53 -1.10
C ASN A 38 -6.80 -6.27 -0.61
N TYR A 39 -6.93 -7.04 0.46
CA TYR A 39 -5.86 -7.91 0.94
C TYR A 39 -5.42 -8.91 -0.15
N ASN A 40 -6.37 -9.59 -0.77
CA ASN A 40 -6.09 -10.56 -1.83
C ASN A 40 -5.49 -9.88 -3.07
N SER A 41 -5.99 -8.71 -3.44
CA SER A 41 -5.47 -7.92 -4.55
C SER A 41 -4.01 -7.50 -4.32
N LEU A 42 -3.70 -7.02 -3.13
CA LEU A 42 -2.33 -6.64 -2.75
C LEU A 42 -1.40 -7.86 -2.74
N ALA A 43 -1.85 -8.97 -2.17
CA ALA A 43 -1.07 -10.21 -2.14
C ALA A 43 -0.76 -10.70 -3.55
N PHE A 44 -1.73 -10.64 -4.45
CA PHE A 44 -1.55 -11.02 -5.85
C PHE A 44 -0.52 -10.09 -6.54
N SER A 45 -0.64 -8.79 -6.37
CA SER A 45 0.29 -7.80 -6.93
C SER A 45 1.71 -8.02 -6.43
N LEU A 46 1.88 -8.21 -5.12
CA LEU A 46 3.18 -8.47 -4.50
C LEU A 46 3.84 -9.73 -5.08
N SER A 47 3.07 -10.80 -5.24
CA SER A 47 3.57 -12.04 -5.85
C SER A 47 4.05 -11.83 -7.27
N GLY A 48 3.32 -11.03 -8.05
CA GLY A 48 3.68 -10.71 -9.43
C GLY A 48 4.99 -9.93 -9.53
N TYR A 49 5.18 -8.94 -8.67
CA TYR A 49 6.41 -8.15 -8.66
C TYR A 49 7.60 -8.95 -8.13
N ILE A 50 7.40 -9.81 -7.16
CA ILE A 50 8.44 -10.74 -6.69
C ILE A 50 8.88 -11.64 -7.84
N ALA A 51 7.95 -12.21 -8.58
CA ALA A 51 8.26 -13.04 -9.73
C ALA A 51 9.04 -12.29 -10.81
N SER A 52 8.68 -11.01 -11.05
CA SER A 52 9.42 -10.16 -11.99
C SER A 52 10.86 -9.95 -11.54
N LEU A 53 11.09 -9.73 -10.26
CA LEU A 53 12.43 -9.53 -9.69
C LEU A 53 13.24 -10.82 -9.67
N GLU A 54 12.61 -11.98 -9.56
CA GLU A 54 13.30 -13.27 -9.70
C GLU A 54 13.85 -13.48 -11.11
N ASN A 55 13.17 -12.92 -12.12
CA ASN A 55 13.61 -12.97 -13.50
C ASN A 55 14.64 -11.88 -13.83
N ASP A 56 14.50 -10.71 -13.24
CA ASP A 56 15.37 -9.57 -13.44
C ASP A 56 15.50 -8.77 -12.16
N GLU A 57 16.58 -9.00 -11.43
CA GLU A 57 16.85 -8.33 -10.14
C GLU A 57 17.01 -6.81 -10.27
N GLU A 58 17.30 -6.33 -11.47
CA GLU A 58 17.50 -4.91 -11.75
C GLU A 58 16.25 -4.20 -12.26
N ASP A 59 15.10 -4.88 -12.26
CA ASP A 59 13.83 -4.29 -12.68
C ASP A 59 13.39 -3.22 -11.67
N VAL A 60 13.74 -1.99 -11.97
CA VAL A 60 13.44 -0.82 -11.11
C VAL A 60 11.94 -0.63 -10.96
N TYR A 61 11.18 -0.83 -12.02
CA TYR A 61 9.72 -0.71 -11.95
C TYR A 61 9.12 -1.74 -10.98
N ALA A 62 9.47 -3.01 -11.14
CA ALA A 62 8.98 -4.07 -10.26
C ALA A 62 9.40 -3.84 -8.81
N GLY A 63 10.66 -3.43 -8.58
CA GLY A 63 11.15 -3.12 -7.24
C GLY A 63 10.40 -1.97 -6.59
N HIS A 64 10.17 -0.90 -7.33
CA HIS A 64 9.41 0.25 -6.84
C HIS A 64 7.96 -0.12 -6.52
N GLN A 65 7.31 -0.88 -7.40
CA GLN A 65 5.95 -1.34 -7.19
C GLN A 65 5.84 -2.31 -6.00
N LEU A 66 6.83 -3.16 -5.81
CA LEU A 66 6.89 -4.04 -4.63
C LEU A 66 6.92 -3.21 -3.34
N CYS A 67 7.74 -2.17 -3.30
CA CYS A 67 7.79 -1.24 -2.17
C CYS A 67 6.47 -0.52 -1.93
N SER A 68 5.87 0.00 -2.99
CA SER A 68 4.60 0.73 -2.93
C SER A 68 3.46 -0.18 -2.46
N ASN A 69 3.35 -1.38 -3.01
CA ASN A 69 2.32 -2.34 -2.60
C ASN A 69 2.55 -2.87 -1.19
N GLY A 70 3.80 -3.05 -0.78
CA GLY A 70 4.14 -3.40 0.60
C GLY A 70 3.68 -2.34 1.59
N GLN A 71 3.87 -1.06 1.26
CA GLN A 71 3.37 0.04 2.09
C GLN A 71 1.85 0.05 2.14
N GLN A 72 1.18 -0.22 1.03
CA GLN A 72 -0.28 -0.34 1.00
C GLN A 72 -0.76 -1.48 1.91
N MET A 73 -0.05 -2.58 1.97
CA MET A 73 -0.38 -3.68 2.87
C MET A 73 -0.27 -3.26 4.35
N VAL A 74 0.79 -2.53 4.71
CA VAL A 74 0.92 -1.95 6.06
C VAL A 74 -0.28 -1.04 6.36
N ASN A 75 -0.60 -0.15 5.43
CA ASN A 75 -1.72 0.78 5.58
C ASN A 75 -3.05 0.04 5.76
N LEU A 76 -3.27 -1.02 4.98
CA LEU A 76 -4.49 -1.82 5.06
C LEU A 76 -4.68 -2.38 6.47
N PHE A 77 -3.66 -2.98 7.06
CA PHE A 77 -3.73 -3.52 8.42
C PHE A 77 -3.83 -2.42 9.47
N GLN A 78 -3.09 -1.31 9.32
CA GLN A 78 -3.15 -0.19 10.28
C GLN A 78 -4.51 0.49 10.29
N ASN A 79 -5.13 0.66 9.13
CA ASN A 79 -6.38 1.41 8.99
C ASN A 79 -7.63 0.57 9.24
N ASN A 80 -7.50 -0.74 9.42
CA ASN A 80 -8.63 -1.65 9.49
C ASN A 80 -8.59 -2.58 10.71
N ALA A 81 -8.01 -2.13 11.82
CA ALA A 81 -7.87 -2.91 13.04
C ALA A 81 -9.20 -3.45 13.58
N ARG A 82 -10.31 -2.80 13.28
CA ARG A 82 -11.65 -3.25 13.66
C ARG A 82 -12.03 -4.61 13.09
N PHE A 83 -11.35 -5.06 12.03
CA PHE A 83 -11.59 -6.35 11.40
C PHE A 83 -10.67 -7.48 11.91
N ALA A 84 -9.87 -7.21 12.95
CA ALA A 84 -8.92 -8.18 13.49
C ALA A 84 -9.59 -9.50 13.89
N LYS A 85 -10.75 -9.43 14.56
CA LYS A 85 -11.49 -10.63 14.98
C LYS A 85 -11.99 -11.45 13.78
N GLU A 86 -12.53 -10.78 12.78
CA GLU A 86 -13.03 -11.45 11.58
C GLU A 86 -11.88 -12.08 10.78
N PHE A 87 -10.76 -11.38 10.70
CA PHE A 87 -9.55 -11.90 10.07
C PHE A 87 -9.04 -13.17 10.77
N ASP A 88 -8.91 -13.12 12.10
CA ASP A 88 -8.44 -14.26 12.88
C ASP A 88 -9.41 -15.43 12.78
N LYS A 89 -10.70 -15.18 12.79
CA LYS A 89 -11.71 -16.21 12.60
C LYS A 89 -11.56 -16.92 11.25
N THR A 90 -11.14 -16.19 10.23
CA THR A 90 -11.00 -16.72 8.87
C THR A 90 -9.67 -17.46 8.68
N TYR A 91 -8.58 -16.94 9.21
CA TYR A 91 -7.22 -17.37 8.87
C TYR A 91 -6.43 -18.02 10.01
N ALA A 92 -6.79 -17.80 11.26
CA ALA A 92 -6.06 -18.40 12.38
C ALA A 92 -6.28 -19.93 12.43
N PRO A 93 -5.31 -20.71 12.97
CA PRO A 93 -4.08 -20.25 13.62
C PRO A 93 -2.93 -19.93 12.66
N ASP A 94 -3.04 -20.26 11.39
CA ASP A 94 -1.95 -20.14 10.42
C ASP A 94 -1.51 -18.70 10.21
N LEU A 95 -2.47 -17.77 10.27
CA LEU A 95 -2.25 -16.35 10.05
C LEU A 95 -3.13 -15.55 11.01
N THR A 96 -2.54 -14.71 11.83
CA THR A 96 -3.28 -13.80 12.71
C THR A 96 -3.12 -12.36 12.27
N TYR A 97 -4.10 -11.53 12.60
CA TYR A 97 -4.07 -10.10 12.27
C TYR A 97 -2.85 -9.41 12.90
N ALA A 98 -2.61 -9.66 14.18
CA ALA A 98 -1.50 -9.04 14.91
C ALA A 98 -0.14 -9.41 14.32
N ASP A 99 0.06 -10.69 14.00
CA ASP A 99 1.32 -11.16 13.41
C ASP A 99 1.50 -10.64 11.99
N SER A 100 0.43 -10.54 11.23
CA SER A 100 0.45 -9.99 9.88
C SER A 100 0.81 -8.51 9.89
N LEU A 101 0.19 -7.74 10.76
CA LEU A 101 0.50 -6.32 10.92
C LEU A 101 1.98 -6.11 11.29
N LYS A 102 2.45 -6.86 12.28
CA LYS A 102 3.85 -6.79 12.72
C LYS A 102 4.82 -7.16 11.59
N MET A 103 4.54 -8.24 10.89
CA MET A 103 5.37 -8.70 9.78
C MET A 103 5.49 -7.63 8.70
N TRP A 104 4.37 -7.04 8.30
CA TRP A 104 4.38 -6.00 7.26
C TRP A 104 5.08 -4.72 7.73
N GLN A 105 4.88 -4.32 8.99
CA GLN A 105 5.57 -3.17 9.57
C GLN A 105 7.09 -3.40 9.64
N ASP A 106 7.52 -4.57 10.09
CA ASP A 106 8.93 -4.93 10.17
C ASP A 106 9.57 -4.98 8.77
N THR A 107 8.89 -5.57 7.81
CA THR A 107 9.34 -5.63 6.42
C THR A 107 9.50 -4.23 5.82
N ALA A 108 8.54 -3.36 6.03
CA ALA A 108 8.59 -1.98 5.54
C ALA A 108 9.77 -1.21 6.16
N LYS A 109 10.00 -1.41 7.44
CA LYS A 109 11.12 -0.78 8.15
C LYS A 109 12.47 -1.28 7.65
N GLU A 110 12.62 -2.57 7.47
CA GLU A 110 13.86 -3.18 6.99
C GLU A 110 14.18 -2.78 5.55
N SER A 111 13.17 -2.58 4.72
CA SER A 111 13.32 -2.22 3.32
C SER A 111 13.34 -0.71 3.06
N GLN A 112 13.21 0.12 4.07
CA GLN A 112 13.05 1.57 3.94
C GLN A 112 14.16 2.23 3.12
N GLU A 113 15.41 1.89 3.38
CA GLU A 113 16.56 2.46 2.67
C GLU A 113 16.58 2.03 1.20
N GLY A 114 16.40 0.74 0.96
CA GLY A 114 16.36 0.20 -0.40
C GLY A 114 15.18 0.75 -1.21
N CYS A 115 14.02 0.89 -0.59
CA CYS A 115 12.85 1.47 -1.24
C CYS A 115 13.03 2.95 -1.58
N ALA A 116 13.68 3.74 -0.72
CA ALA A 116 13.98 5.13 -1.00
C ALA A 116 14.92 5.27 -2.21
N LYS A 117 15.89 4.38 -2.31
CA LYS A 117 16.81 4.33 -3.45
C LYS A 117 16.07 3.96 -4.74
N LEU A 118 15.23 2.95 -4.70
CA LEU A 118 14.43 2.53 -5.86
C LEU A 118 13.49 3.64 -6.33
N LYS A 119 12.89 4.38 -5.41
CA LYS A 119 12.05 5.52 -5.76
C LYS A 119 12.81 6.58 -6.54
N LYS A 120 14.03 6.90 -6.15
CA LYS A 120 14.86 7.85 -6.87
C LYS A 120 15.18 7.39 -8.29
N GLU A 121 15.48 6.11 -8.45
CA GLU A 121 15.76 5.52 -9.75
C GLU A 121 14.50 5.49 -10.62
N TYR A 122 13.37 5.13 -10.04
CA TYR A 122 12.07 5.13 -10.72
C TYR A 122 11.68 6.53 -11.19
N ASP A 123 11.86 7.55 -10.35
CA ASP A 123 11.53 8.93 -10.69
C ASP A 123 12.38 9.43 -11.89
N LYS A 124 13.63 8.98 -12.00
CA LYS A 124 14.48 9.27 -13.15
C LYS A 124 13.95 8.65 -14.44
N LEU A 125 13.42 7.44 -14.38
CA LEU A 125 12.81 6.77 -15.53
C LEU A 125 11.56 7.52 -16.01
N ASP A 126 10.73 7.97 -15.08
CA ASP A 126 9.54 8.74 -15.39
C ASP A 126 9.86 10.06 -16.06
N LEU A 127 10.91 10.74 -15.62
CA LEU A 127 11.35 12.00 -16.22
C LEU A 127 11.94 11.82 -17.63
N SER A 128 12.36 10.62 -17.99
CA SER A 128 12.93 10.34 -19.32
C SER A 128 11.85 10.05 -20.37
N LEU A 129 10.62 9.88 -19.95
CA LEU A 129 9.47 9.65 -20.83
C LEU A 129 8.80 10.97 -21.21
#